data_ae2f4df897e28943de4d5f329a3e301a
#
_entry.id   ae2f4df897e28943de4d5f329a3e301a
#
_cell.length_a   1.000
_cell.length_b   1.000
_cell.length_c   1.000
_cell.angle_alpha   90.00
_cell.angle_beta   90.00
_cell.angle_gamma   90.00
#
_symmetry.space_group_name_H-M   'P 1'
#
loop_
_entity.id
_entity.type
_entity.pdbx_description
1 polymer ?
#
loop_
_entity_poly.entity_id
_entity_poly.type
_entity_poly.pdbx_seq_one_letter_code
_entity_poly.pdbx_strand_id
1 'polypeptide(L)'
;MHTSGFATVNPSTGTEIETFAFFSQAQTEEVVARADKSFQGFRKLSVHKRAQLFSSLANILRKNKAQLAKVITTEMGKIFSEAEAEVEKCAHEADWYAENGPQMLADAPAATGPVNAYVSYLPLGPILAIMPWNFPLWQLTRMAIPTILAGNVVLVKHSPNTQRSSLEFERVMLEAGFPQGIFQNLILKRDDIVNVINDARVLGREID
;
A
#
# COMPACT_ATOMS: atom_id res chain seq x y z
N MET A 1 5.17 10.09 30.42
CA MET A 1 4.94 8.94 29.49
C MET A 1 5.67 9.28 28.22
N HIS A 2 6.79 8.62 27.95
CA HIS A 2 7.51 8.88 26.70
C HIS A 2 6.70 8.28 25.56
N THR A 3 5.95 9.12 24.84
CA THR A 3 5.52 8.79 23.47
C THR A 3 6.79 8.76 22.64
N SER A 4 7.42 7.59 22.63
CA SER A 4 8.59 7.39 21.80
C SER A 4 8.14 7.49 20.35
N GLY A 5 8.74 8.38 19.60
CA GLY A 5 8.52 8.61 18.18
C GLY A 5 9.86 8.59 17.44
N PHE A 6 9.82 8.99 16.19
CA PHE A 6 11.00 9.24 15.39
C PHE A 6 10.77 10.48 14.52
N ALA A 7 11.85 11.09 14.07
CA ALA A 7 11.81 12.19 13.12
C ALA A 7 12.36 11.73 11.77
N THR A 8 11.78 12.22 10.68
CA THR A 8 12.40 12.18 9.37
C THR A 8 13.35 13.37 9.24
N VAL A 9 14.49 13.14 8.60
CA VAL A 9 15.56 14.14 8.47
C VAL A 9 15.91 14.29 7.00
N ASN A 10 16.01 15.51 6.52
CA ASN A 10 16.47 15.78 5.16
C ASN A 10 17.96 15.44 5.06
N PRO A 11 18.37 14.45 4.27
CA PRO A 11 19.75 13.99 4.20
C PRO A 11 20.70 15.02 3.57
N SER A 12 20.18 16.00 2.82
CA SER A 12 21.00 17.05 2.20
C SER A 12 21.34 18.19 3.15
N THR A 13 20.49 18.46 4.15
CA THR A 13 20.64 19.60 5.07
C THR A 13 20.87 19.19 6.51
N GLY A 14 20.55 17.93 6.87
CA GLY A 14 20.55 17.45 8.25
C GLY A 14 19.42 18.01 9.11
N THR A 15 18.47 18.74 8.52
CA THR A 15 17.35 19.33 9.26
C THR A 15 16.22 18.34 9.43
N GLU A 16 15.57 18.38 10.61
CA GLU A 16 14.35 17.64 10.86
C GLU A 16 13.21 18.14 9.94
N ILE A 17 12.47 17.21 9.35
CA ILE A 17 11.33 17.47 8.47
C ILE A 17 10.04 17.38 9.27
N GLU A 18 9.83 16.25 9.91
CA GLU A 18 8.57 15.92 10.61
C GLU A 18 8.81 14.85 11.68
N THR A 19 8.10 14.95 12.79
CA THR A 19 8.14 13.97 13.88
C THR A 19 6.87 13.13 13.87
N PHE A 20 7.04 11.81 13.99
CA PHE A 20 5.96 10.83 14.04
C PHE A 20 5.95 10.12 15.40
N ALA A 21 4.80 10.12 16.06
CA ALA A 21 4.60 9.32 17.25
C ALA A 21 4.30 7.87 16.86
N PHE A 22 4.88 6.91 17.57
CA PHE A 22 4.48 5.52 17.41
C PHE A 22 3.05 5.30 17.88
N PHE A 23 2.32 4.45 17.18
CA PHE A 23 1.00 4.04 17.58
C PHE A 23 1.04 3.30 18.91
N SER A 24 0.08 3.60 19.76
CA SER A 24 -0.25 2.77 20.92
C SER A 24 -0.87 1.44 20.47
N GLN A 25 -0.92 0.48 21.39
CA GLN A 25 -1.59 -0.79 21.11
C GLN A 25 -3.07 -0.59 20.71
N ALA A 26 -3.77 0.35 21.33
CA ALA A 26 -5.16 0.67 20.98
C ALA A 26 -5.29 1.22 19.55
N GLN A 27 -4.42 2.13 19.14
CA GLN A 27 -4.40 2.66 17.77
C GLN A 27 -4.05 1.58 16.74
N THR A 28 -3.11 0.68 17.06
CA THR A 28 -2.77 -0.46 16.20
C THR A 28 -3.98 -1.38 16.04
N GLU A 29 -4.68 -1.69 17.14
CA GLU A 29 -5.91 -2.49 17.13
C GLU A 29 -7.00 -1.85 16.25
N GLU A 30 -7.21 -0.53 16.36
CA GLU A 30 -8.18 0.18 15.52
C GLU A 30 -7.86 0.07 14.03
N VAL A 31 -6.58 0.17 13.66
CA VAL A 31 -6.13 0.06 12.25
C VAL A 31 -6.35 -1.35 11.72
N VAL A 32 -5.99 -2.38 12.50
CA VAL A 32 -6.18 -3.79 12.11
C VAL A 32 -7.66 -4.14 12.02
N ALA A 33 -8.46 -3.73 13.00
CA ALA A 33 -9.91 -3.95 12.99
C ALA A 33 -10.59 -3.26 11.80
N ARG A 34 -10.15 -2.04 11.44
CA ARG A 34 -10.66 -1.33 10.27
C ARG A 34 -10.28 -2.03 8.97
N ALA A 35 -9.06 -2.57 8.86
CA ALA A 35 -8.64 -3.36 7.70
C ALA A 35 -9.53 -4.60 7.52
N ASP A 36 -9.74 -5.38 8.57
CA ASP A 36 -10.59 -6.57 8.52
C ASP A 36 -12.03 -6.22 8.14
N LYS A 37 -12.62 -5.20 8.77
CA LYS A 37 -13.97 -4.73 8.43
C LYS A 37 -14.07 -4.27 6.96
N SER A 38 -13.08 -3.52 6.47
CA SER A 38 -13.06 -3.00 5.10
C SER A 38 -12.91 -4.12 4.08
N PHE A 39 -12.11 -5.13 4.41
CA PHE A 39 -11.97 -6.35 3.60
C PHE A 39 -13.31 -7.03 3.33
N GLN A 40 -14.18 -7.17 4.34
CA GLN A 40 -15.48 -7.85 4.19
C GLN A 40 -16.40 -7.18 3.14
N GLY A 41 -16.29 -5.88 2.96
CA GLY A 41 -16.98 -5.12 1.93
C GLY A 41 -16.25 -5.17 0.58
N PHE A 42 -14.95 -4.93 0.58
CA PHE A 42 -14.13 -4.78 -0.61
C PHE A 42 -14.01 -6.07 -1.43
N ARG A 43 -13.86 -7.22 -0.78
CA ARG A 43 -13.81 -8.53 -1.42
C ARG A 43 -15.02 -8.86 -2.28
N LYS A 44 -16.17 -8.21 -2.03
CA LYS A 44 -17.42 -8.40 -2.78
C LYS A 44 -17.47 -7.58 -4.08
N LEU A 45 -16.59 -6.60 -4.24
CA LEU A 45 -16.50 -5.85 -5.48
C LEU A 45 -15.96 -6.75 -6.60
N SER A 46 -16.55 -6.63 -7.78
CA SER A 46 -15.98 -7.32 -8.95
C SER A 46 -14.57 -6.84 -9.26
N VAL A 47 -13.74 -7.69 -9.84
CA VAL A 47 -12.37 -7.31 -10.24
C VAL A 47 -12.36 -6.08 -11.15
N HIS A 48 -13.34 -5.94 -12.06
CA HIS A 48 -13.47 -4.77 -12.94
C HIS A 48 -13.72 -3.47 -12.16
N LYS A 49 -14.55 -3.52 -11.09
CA LYS A 49 -14.74 -2.33 -10.23
C LYS A 49 -13.47 -1.97 -9.48
N ARG A 50 -12.71 -2.95 -8.99
CA ARG A 50 -11.41 -2.72 -8.36
C ARG A 50 -10.40 -2.15 -9.37
N ALA A 51 -10.36 -2.67 -10.60
CA ALA A 51 -9.51 -2.20 -11.68
C ALA A 51 -9.76 -0.71 -12.02
N GLN A 52 -11.03 -0.28 -12.07
CA GLN A 52 -11.38 1.12 -12.30
C GLN A 52 -10.78 2.09 -11.26
N LEU A 53 -10.65 1.66 -10.00
CA LEU A 53 -10.01 2.46 -8.95
C LEU A 53 -8.51 2.68 -9.26
N PHE A 54 -7.83 1.71 -9.88
CA PHE A 54 -6.44 1.85 -10.28
C PHE A 54 -6.25 2.78 -11.48
N SER A 55 -7.18 2.82 -12.44
CA SER A 55 -7.18 3.86 -13.47
C SER A 55 -7.31 5.27 -12.86
N SER A 56 -8.16 5.41 -11.84
CA SER A 56 -8.27 6.66 -11.10
C SER A 56 -6.97 6.98 -10.36
N LEU A 57 -6.34 6.00 -9.70
CA LEU A 57 -5.07 6.16 -8.99
C LEU A 57 -3.96 6.65 -9.93
N ALA A 58 -3.84 6.07 -11.12
CA ALA A 58 -2.85 6.49 -12.12
C ALA A 58 -2.99 7.99 -12.45
N ASN A 59 -4.22 8.46 -12.66
CA ASN A 59 -4.49 9.88 -12.92
C ASN A 59 -4.13 10.76 -11.72
N ILE A 60 -4.46 10.34 -10.51
CA ILE A 60 -4.14 11.08 -9.27
C ILE A 60 -2.64 11.12 -9.01
N LEU A 61 -1.91 10.03 -9.25
CA LEU A 61 -0.45 10.00 -9.16
C LEU A 61 0.19 11.01 -10.12
N ARG A 62 -0.24 11.05 -11.38
CA ARG A 62 0.25 12.04 -12.37
C ARG A 62 -0.09 13.47 -11.99
N LYS A 63 -1.31 13.72 -11.53
CA LYS A 63 -1.75 15.03 -11.05
C LYS A 63 -0.89 15.53 -9.89
N ASN A 64 -0.49 14.65 -8.98
CA ASN A 64 0.30 14.97 -7.79
C ASN A 64 1.82 14.73 -7.99
N LYS A 65 2.30 14.44 -9.23
CA LYS A 65 3.66 13.97 -9.51
C LYS A 65 4.74 14.85 -8.88
N ALA A 66 4.73 16.14 -9.12
CA ALA A 66 5.75 17.05 -8.61
C ALA A 66 5.73 17.15 -7.06
N GLN A 67 4.54 17.10 -6.45
CA GLN A 67 4.41 17.12 -4.99
C GLN A 67 4.99 15.84 -4.37
N LEU A 68 4.63 14.67 -4.91
CA LEU A 68 5.13 13.37 -4.44
C LEU A 68 6.64 13.26 -4.64
N ALA A 69 7.15 13.67 -5.80
CA ALA A 69 8.58 13.70 -6.08
C ALA A 69 9.34 14.59 -5.09
N LYS A 70 8.78 15.76 -4.73
CA LYS A 70 9.38 16.64 -3.72
C LYS A 70 9.47 15.96 -2.36
N VAL A 71 8.45 15.22 -1.94
CA VAL A 71 8.47 14.45 -0.69
C VAL A 71 9.60 13.42 -0.72
N ILE A 72 9.68 12.60 -1.77
CA ILE A 72 10.73 11.60 -1.95
C ILE A 72 12.11 12.23 -1.88
N THR A 73 12.35 13.29 -2.67
CA THR A 73 13.64 14.01 -2.67
C THR A 73 14.00 14.55 -1.28
N THR A 74 13.03 15.10 -0.58
CA THR A 74 13.27 15.70 0.74
C THR A 74 13.56 14.64 1.80
N GLU A 75 12.88 13.49 1.79
CA GLU A 75 13.04 12.45 2.82
C GLU A 75 14.26 11.55 2.61
N MET A 76 14.61 11.24 1.35
CA MET A 76 15.66 10.24 1.10
C MET A 76 16.77 10.68 0.13
N GLY A 77 16.72 11.94 -0.35
CA GLY A 77 17.79 12.53 -1.15
C GLY A 77 17.83 12.11 -2.62
N LYS A 78 16.79 11.47 -3.14
CA LYS A 78 16.70 11.12 -4.57
C LYS A 78 16.69 12.39 -5.42
N ILE A 79 17.38 12.38 -6.56
CA ILE A 79 17.34 13.47 -7.54
C ILE A 79 15.89 13.70 -7.98
N PHE A 80 15.46 14.96 -8.04
CA PHE A 80 14.06 15.31 -8.25
C PHE A 80 13.47 14.71 -9.55
N SER A 81 14.22 14.74 -10.64
CA SER A 81 13.80 14.13 -11.91
C SER A 81 13.65 12.61 -11.83
N GLU A 82 14.49 11.93 -11.03
CA GLU A 82 14.36 10.48 -10.78
C GLU A 82 13.18 10.17 -9.86
N ALA A 83 12.88 11.07 -8.92
CA ALA A 83 11.68 10.95 -8.08
C ALA A 83 10.40 11.13 -8.91
N GLU A 84 10.38 12.09 -9.86
CA GLU A 84 9.27 12.22 -10.82
C GLU A 84 9.11 10.99 -11.70
N ALA A 85 10.22 10.41 -12.17
CA ALA A 85 10.21 9.17 -12.95
C ALA A 85 9.69 7.98 -12.13
N GLU A 86 10.00 7.91 -10.81
CA GLU A 86 9.45 6.90 -9.91
C GLU A 86 7.93 7.04 -9.80
N VAL A 87 7.40 8.25 -9.60
CA VAL A 87 5.95 8.49 -9.55
C VAL A 87 5.28 8.10 -10.85
N GLU A 88 5.86 8.45 -12.01
CA GLU A 88 5.33 8.07 -13.32
C GLU A 88 5.32 6.56 -13.52
N LYS A 89 6.37 5.87 -13.06
CA LYS A 89 6.43 4.41 -13.07
C LYS A 89 5.30 3.79 -12.24
N CYS A 90 5.01 4.35 -11.07
CA CYS A 90 3.87 3.92 -10.23
C CYS A 90 2.52 4.11 -10.95
N ALA A 91 2.35 5.24 -11.61
CA ALA A 91 1.14 5.52 -12.39
C ALA A 91 0.99 4.55 -13.57
N HIS A 92 2.08 4.29 -14.29
CA HIS A 92 2.08 3.33 -15.39
C HIS A 92 1.74 1.90 -14.93
N GLU A 93 2.25 1.48 -13.79
CA GLU A 93 1.90 0.20 -13.18
C GLU A 93 0.41 0.12 -12.83
N ALA A 94 -0.15 1.20 -12.27
CA ALA A 94 -1.58 1.26 -11.94
C ALA A 94 -2.45 1.14 -13.21
N ASP A 95 -2.09 1.81 -14.31
CA ASP A 95 -2.77 1.67 -15.60
C ASP A 95 -2.68 0.24 -16.12
N TRP A 96 -1.47 -0.34 -16.08
CA TRP A 96 -1.25 -1.69 -16.59
C TRP A 96 -2.10 -2.74 -15.85
N TYR A 97 -2.15 -2.68 -14.52
CA TYR A 97 -2.99 -3.59 -13.74
C TYR A 97 -4.49 -3.29 -13.88
N ALA A 98 -4.87 -2.04 -14.11
CA ALA A 98 -6.26 -1.70 -14.41
C ALA A 98 -6.75 -2.34 -15.72
N GLU A 99 -5.88 -2.39 -16.72
CA GLU A 99 -6.18 -2.97 -18.03
C GLU A 99 -6.10 -4.51 -18.03
N ASN A 100 -5.00 -5.06 -17.51
CA ASN A 100 -4.67 -6.48 -17.66
C ASN A 100 -5.10 -7.35 -16.47
N GLY A 101 -5.23 -6.76 -15.29
CA GLY A 101 -5.48 -7.49 -14.05
C GLY A 101 -6.79 -8.28 -14.01
N PRO A 102 -7.91 -7.78 -14.58
CA PRO A 102 -9.15 -8.57 -14.63
C PRO A 102 -8.99 -9.89 -15.36
N GLN A 103 -8.22 -9.94 -16.45
CA GLN A 103 -7.97 -11.18 -17.18
C GLN A 103 -7.03 -12.12 -16.40
N MET A 104 -6.04 -11.59 -15.68
CA MET A 104 -5.12 -12.39 -14.85
C MET A 104 -5.84 -13.12 -13.70
N LEU A 105 -6.93 -12.55 -13.20
CA LEU A 105 -7.72 -13.08 -12.09
C LEU A 105 -9.00 -13.79 -12.56
N ALA A 106 -9.16 -13.97 -13.87
CA ALA A 106 -10.29 -14.71 -14.41
C ALA A 106 -10.19 -16.20 -14.05
N ASP A 107 -11.35 -16.84 -13.86
CA ASP A 107 -11.41 -18.27 -13.65
C ASP A 107 -10.76 -19.02 -14.82
N ALA A 108 -9.85 -19.93 -14.52
CA ALA A 108 -9.13 -20.74 -15.50
C ALA A 108 -9.77 -22.14 -15.61
N PRO A 109 -10.21 -22.58 -16.79
CA PRO A 109 -10.74 -23.93 -16.95
C PRO A 109 -9.70 -24.98 -16.53
N ALA A 110 -10.12 -25.98 -15.75
CA ALA A 110 -9.31 -27.13 -15.40
C ALA A 110 -9.53 -28.24 -16.39
N ALA A 111 -8.43 -28.74 -16.98
CA ALA A 111 -8.49 -29.74 -18.07
C ALA A 111 -8.89 -31.17 -17.63
N THR A 112 -9.15 -31.38 -16.34
CA THR A 112 -9.39 -32.71 -15.77
C THR A 112 -10.73 -32.77 -15.06
N GLY A 113 -11.66 -33.58 -15.64
CA GLY A 113 -12.92 -33.90 -14.97
C GLY A 113 -14.16 -33.79 -15.87
N PRO A 114 -15.24 -34.48 -15.50
CA PRO A 114 -16.40 -34.65 -16.36
C PRO A 114 -17.27 -33.40 -16.53
N VAL A 115 -17.18 -32.35 -15.72
CA VAL A 115 -18.09 -31.19 -15.84
C VAL A 115 -17.47 -29.93 -15.19
N ASN A 116 -17.32 -28.86 -15.97
CA ASN A 116 -17.11 -27.44 -15.52
C ASN A 116 -16.19 -27.20 -14.32
N ALA A 117 -15.06 -27.91 -14.25
CA ALA A 117 -14.04 -27.63 -13.24
C ALA A 117 -13.21 -26.40 -13.64
N TYR A 118 -12.93 -25.52 -12.69
CA TYR A 118 -12.10 -24.32 -12.90
C TYR A 118 -11.33 -23.98 -11.64
N VAL A 119 -10.23 -23.26 -11.82
CA VAL A 119 -9.45 -22.64 -10.75
C VAL A 119 -9.92 -21.20 -10.59
N SER A 120 -10.30 -20.83 -9.38
CA SER A 120 -10.71 -19.46 -9.04
C SER A 120 -9.76 -18.86 -8.00
N TYR A 121 -9.42 -17.58 -8.17
CA TYR A 121 -8.57 -16.83 -7.24
C TYR A 121 -9.42 -16.06 -6.24
N LEU A 122 -9.24 -16.35 -4.95
CA LEU A 122 -9.96 -15.71 -3.87
C LEU A 122 -9.00 -14.87 -3.01
N PRO A 123 -9.45 -13.67 -2.56
CA PRO A 123 -8.64 -12.87 -1.66
C PRO A 123 -8.51 -13.51 -0.28
N LEU A 124 -7.34 -13.38 0.32
CA LEU A 124 -7.03 -13.90 1.65
C LEU A 124 -7.62 -13.02 2.75
N GLY A 125 -7.32 -11.72 2.72
CA GLY A 125 -7.67 -10.80 3.79
C GLY A 125 -6.71 -9.61 3.90
N PRO A 126 -6.52 -9.07 5.11
CA PRO A 126 -5.47 -8.11 5.40
C PRO A 126 -4.08 -8.71 5.21
N ILE A 127 -3.25 -7.99 4.45
CA ILE A 127 -1.86 -8.35 4.14
C ILE A 127 -0.96 -7.31 4.78
N LEU A 128 0.02 -7.75 5.57
CA LEU A 128 1.04 -6.89 6.13
C LEU A 128 2.22 -6.76 5.16
N ALA A 129 2.60 -5.51 4.89
CA ALA A 129 3.76 -5.16 4.09
C ALA A 129 4.78 -4.40 4.93
N ILE A 130 6.05 -4.84 4.90
CA ILE A 130 7.18 -4.15 5.53
C ILE A 130 8.08 -3.69 4.41
N MET A 131 8.13 -2.37 4.17
CA MET A 131 8.72 -1.77 2.96
C MET A 131 9.97 -0.95 3.25
N PRO A 132 10.98 -1.01 2.36
CA PRO A 132 12.23 -0.28 2.49
C PRO A 132 12.12 1.16 1.99
N TRP A 133 13.21 1.92 2.10
CA TRP A 133 13.29 3.35 1.82
C TRP A 133 13.82 3.71 0.41
N ASN A 134 14.45 2.78 -0.30
CA ASN A 134 15.24 3.06 -1.51
C ASN A 134 14.39 3.45 -2.74
N PHE A 135 13.15 2.98 -2.80
CA PHE A 135 12.13 3.37 -3.77
C PHE A 135 10.79 3.53 -3.04
N PRO A 136 10.59 4.64 -2.31
CA PRO A 136 9.55 4.74 -1.30
C PRO A 136 8.12 4.63 -1.84
N LEU A 137 7.85 5.06 -3.07
CA LEU A 137 6.54 4.85 -3.69
C LEU A 137 6.49 3.57 -4.53
N TRP A 138 7.53 3.28 -5.29
CA TRP A 138 7.55 2.10 -6.16
C TRP A 138 7.42 0.79 -5.39
N GLN A 139 8.07 0.65 -4.23
CA GLN A 139 7.92 -0.54 -3.40
C GLN A 139 6.49 -0.70 -2.87
N LEU A 140 5.81 0.41 -2.56
CA LEU A 140 4.41 0.38 -2.15
C LEU A 140 3.49 -0.05 -3.29
N THR A 141 3.63 0.55 -4.48
CA THR A 141 2.74 0.25 -5.61
C THR A 141 2.92 -1.18 -6.09
N ARG A 142 4.16 -1.63 -6.26
CA ARG A 142 4.52 -2.98 -6.69
C ARG A 142 3.86 -4.08 -5.86
N MET A 143 3.70 -3.85 -4.57
CA MET A 143 3.04 -4.78 -3.66
C MET A 143 1.54 -4.50 -3.54
N ALA A 144 1.14 -3.23 -3.34
CA ALA A 144 -0.24 -2.88 -3.02
C ALA A 144 -1.19 -3.06 -4.21
N ILE A 145 -0.76 -2.71 -5.43
CA ILE A 145 -1.65 -2.75 -6.61
C ILE A 145 -2.14 -4.17 -6.90
N PRO A 146 -1.26 -5.17 -7.15
CA PRO A 146 -1.72 -6.53 -7.40
C PRO A 146 -2.47 -7.13 -6.21
N THR A 147 -2.01 -6.87 -4.99
CA THR A 147 -2.63 -7.37 -3.76
C THR A 147 -4.06 -6.85 -3.58
N ILE A 148 -4.28 -5.55 -3.76
CA ILE A 148 -5.60 -4.93 -3.64
C ILE A 148 -6.49 -5.29 -4.84
N LEU A 149 -5.93 -5.38 -6.04
CA LEU A 149 -6.68 -5.83 -7.22
C LEU A 149 -7.22 -7.26 -7.05
N ALA A 150 -6.43 -8.14 -6.41
CA ALA A 150 -6.90 -9.48 -6.05
C ALA A 150 -8.02 -9.48 -4.99
N GLY A 151 -8.30 -8.33 -4.36
CA GLY A 151 -9.39 -8.15 -3.40
C GLY A 151 -8.97 -8.15 -1.94
N ASN A 152 -7.67 -8.16 -1.67
CA ASN A 152 -7.11 -8.02 -0.33
C ASN A 152 -7.09 -6.55 0.12
N VAL A 153 -6.72 -6.31 1.37
CA VAL A 153 -6.42 -4.99 1.93
C VAL A 153 -5.01 -4.98 2.51
N VAL A 154 -4.39 -3.81 2.57
CA VAL A 154 -2.97 -3.69 2.89
C VAL A 154 -2.74 -2.85 4.13
N LEU A 155 -1.96 -3.40 5.04
CA LEU A 155 -1.37 -2.73 6.19
C LEU A 155 0.13 -2.54 5.94
N VAL A 156 0.61 -1.30 5.96
CA VAL A 156 2.01 -1.00 5.63
C VAL A 156 2.77 -0.51 6.85
N LYS A 157 3.86 -1.17 7.17
CA LYS A 157 4.92 -0.62 8.01
C LYS A 157 6.06 -0.18 7.10
N HIS A 158 6.12 1.11 6.79
CA HIS A 158 7.19 1.67 5.96
C HIS A 158 8.48 1.92 6.75
N SER A 159 9.58 2.18 6.04
CA SER A 159 10.82 2.63 6.65
C SER A 159 10.63 3.98 7.34
N PRO A 160 11.15 4.19 8.56
CA PRO A 160 10.96 5.43 9.30
C PRO A 160 11.44 6.69 8.56
N ASN A 161 12.53 6.60 7.79
CA ASN A 161 13.09 7.74 7.07
C ASN A 161 12.28 8.20 5.86
N THR A 162 11.28 7.42 5.42
CA THR A 162 10.39 7.74 4.28
C THR A 162 8.91 7.60 4.66
N GLN A 163 8.60 7.89 5.93
CA GLN A 163 7.23 7.74 6.45
C GLN A 163 6.24 8.68 5.77
N ARG A 164 6.64 9.91 5.45
CA ARG A 164 5.78 10.88 4.76
C ARG A 164 5.41 10.41 3.36
N SER A 165 6.35 9.80 2.62
CA SER A 165 6.07 9.22 1.30
C SER A 165 4.96 8.17 1.37
N SER A 166 4.95 7.33 2.41
CA SER A 166 3.91 6.31 2.60
C SER A 166 2.55 6.92 2.98
N LEU A 167 2.54 7.96 3.82
CA LEU A 167 1.31 8.68 4.18
C LEU A 167 0.72 9.43 2.97
N GLU A 168 1.57 10.02 2.13
CA GLU A 168 1.12 10.64 0.88
C GLU A 168 0.54 9.62 -0.10
N PHE A 169 1.09 8.39 -0.12
CA PHE A 169 0.50 7.32 -0.93
C PHE A 169 -0.90 6.93 -0.42
N GLU A 170 -1.10 6.80 0.90
CA GLU A 170 -2.43 6.57 1.47
C GLU A 170 -3.40 7.71 1.09
N ARG A 171 -2.95 8.97 1.17
CA ARG A 171 -3.74 10.13 0.77
C ARG A 171 -4.20 10.06 -0.69
N VAL A 172 -3.28 9.75 -1.63
CA VAL A 172 -3.64 9.67 -3.06
C VAL A 172 -4.52 8.47 -3.37
N MET A 173 -4.41 7.37 -2.62
CA MET A 173 -5.34 6.24 -2.70
C MET A 173 -6.77 6.67 -2.33
N LEU A 174 -6.92 7.41 -1.24
CA LEU A 174 -8.22 7.96 -0.84
C LEU A 174 -8.77 8.98 -1.86
N GLU A 175 -7.90 9.87 -2.39
CA GLU A 175 -8.27 10.83 -3.46
C GLU A 175 -8.71 10.10 -4.75
N ALA A 176 -8.13 8.95 -5.04
CA ALA A 176 -8.51 8.10 -6.18
C ALA A 176 -9.84 7.36 -5.99
N GLY A 177 -10.44 7.42 -4.80
CA GLY A 177 -11.72 6.83 -4.47
C GLY A 177 -11.67 5.46 -3.81
N PHE A 178 -10.49 4.99 -3.41
CA PHE A 178 -10.43 3.77 -2.59
C PHE A 178 -11.10 4.00 -1.23
N PRO A 179 -11.92 3.05 -0.74
CA PRO A 179 -12.50 3.17 0.58
C PRO A 179 -11.44 3.22 1.67
N GLN A 180 -11.75 3.93 2.77
CA GLN A 180 -10.90 3.93 3.95
C GLN A 180 -10.68 2.51 4.45
N GLY A 181 -9.46 2.19 4.86
CA GLY A 181 -9.09 0.87 5.36
C GLY A 181 -8.57 -0.11 4.33
N ILE A 182 -8.58 0.23 3.03
CA ILE A 182 -8.03 -0.62 1.97
C ILE A 182 -6.51 -0.58 1.95
N PHE A 183 -5.94 0.58 2.18
CA PHE A 183 -4.50 0.79 2.38
C PHE A 183 -4.32 1.66 3.62
N GLN A 184 -3.53 1.21 4.59
CA GLN A 184 -3.34 1.91 5.85
C GLN A 184 -1.89 1.81 6.33
N ASN A 185 -1.36 2.93 6.83
CA ASN A 185 -0.05 2.97 7.46
C ASN A 185 -0.10 2.49 8.92
N LEU A 186 0.95 1.77 9.32
CA LEU A 186 1.25 1.38 10.69
C LEU A 186 2.55 2.06 11.13
N ILE A 187 2.46 3.04 12.03
CA ILE A 187 3.63 3.74 12.58
C ILE A 187 4.06 3.02 13.86
N LEU A 188 4.83 1.96 13.71
CA LEU A 188 5.21 1.04 14.78
C LEU A 188 6.71 1.00 15.03
N LYS A 189 7.08 0.75 16.29
CA LYS A 189 8.44 0.29 16.61
C LYS A 189 8.70 -1.06 15.94
N ARG A 190 9.97 -1.33 15.69
CA ARG A 190 10.37 -2.61 15.08
C ARG A 190 9.87 -3.82 15.88
N ASP A 191 9.97 -3.76 17.20
CA ASP A 191 9.61 -4.88 18.07
C ASP A 191 8.09 -5.08 18.18
N ASP A 192 7.30 -4.00 18.00
CA ASP A 192 5.84 -4.07 18.10
C ASP A 192 5.19 -4.71 16.86
N ILE A 193 5.92 -4.81 15.74
CA ILE A 193 5.41 -5.41 14.51
C ILE A 193 5.05 -6.89 14.66
N VAL A 194 5.71 -7.58 15.59
CA VAL A 194 5.45 -9.00 15.88
C VAL A 194 3.99 -9.22 16.33
N ASN A 195 3.38 -8.24 16.99
CA ASN A 195 1.99 -8.33 17.43
C ASN A 195 1.05 -8.33 16.22
N VAL A 196 1.34 -7.52 15.19
CA VAL A 196 0.56 -7.51 13.94
C VAL A 196 0.83 -8.77 13.12
N ILE A 197 2.08 -9.26 13.11
CA ILE A 197 2.44 -10.52 12.45
C ILE A 197 1.64 -11.70 13.01
N ASN A 198 1.43 -11.73 14.32
CA ASN A 198 0.73 -12.82 15.00
C ASN A 198 -0.79 -12.62 15.10
N ASP A 199 -1.31 -11.51 14.59
CA ASP A 199 -2.75 -11.27 14.59
C ASP A 199 -3.45 -12.22 13.61
N ALA A 200 -4.45 -12.95 14.08
CA ALA A 200 -5.18 -13.94 13.28
C ALA A 200 -5.95 -13.34 12.09
N ARG A 201 -6.19 -12.03 12.08
CA ARG A 201 -6.81 -11.31 10.97
C ARG A 201 -5.84 -11.00 9.84
N VAL A 202 -4.54 -11.01 10.11
CA VAL A 202 -3.47 -10.72 9.12
C VAL A 202 -3.00 -12.02 8.49
N LEU A 203 -3.51 -12.30 7.27
CA LEU A 203 -3.40 -13.61 6.63
C LEU A 203 -2.25 -13.74 5.64
N GLY A 204 -1.58 -12.65 5.30
CA GLY A 204 -0.39 -12.67 4.44
C GLY A 204 0.64 -11.64 4.88
N ARG A 205 1.90 -11.87 4.46
CA ARG A 205 3.04 -10.99 4.81
C ARG A 205 3.96 -10.87 3.60
N GLU A 206 4.40 -9.64 3.33
CA GLU A 206 5.46 -9.35 2.38
C GLU A 206 6.51 -8.49 3.08
N ILE A 207 7.76 -8.92 2.99
CA ILE A 207 8.91 -8.27 3.65
C ILE A 207 9.96 -8.09 2.57
N ASP A 208 10.29 -6.83 2.25
CA ASP A 208 11.28 -6.45 1.25
C ASP A 208 12.52 -5.78 1.90
#